data_6664b805a3e37032cd76659a4a80f130
#
_entry.id   6664b805a3e37032cd76659a4a80f130
#
_cell.length_a   1.000
_cell.length_b   1.000
_cell.length_c   1.000
_cell.angle_alpha   90.00
_cell.angle_beta   90.00
_cell.angle_gamma   90.00
#
_symmetry.space_group_name_H-M   'P 1'
#
loop_
_entity.id
_entity.type
_entity.pdbx_description
1 polymer ?
#
loop_
_entity_poly.entity_id
_entity_poly.type
_entity_poly.pdbx_seq_one_letter_code
_entity_poly.pdbx_strand_id
1 'polypeptide(L)'
;YDHEGGIHTPMIAHWPNGIKSKGAISNTLSHLVDLMPTILDATKVKPQANSGGKPRIKWDGRSLLPSLQGKKQPDPAILFFHHAKGRALRSGKWKLVFNRDKGKKANWELYDLANDPNEIKDLAKVNPKQVQALAKIWEAREKVLVSRGKD
;
A
#
# COMPACT_ATOMS: atom_id res chain seq x y z
N TYR A 1 -12.20 1.81 7.91
CA TYR A 1 -11.66 0.49 8.27
C TYR A 1 -10.54 0.16 7.28
N ASP A 2 -9.41 -0.36 7.78
CA ASP A 2 -8.23 -0.70 6.99
C ASP A 2 -8.16 -2.19 6.60
N HIS A 3 -9.27 -2.90 6.79
CA HIS A 3 -9.48 -4.25 6.27
C HIS A 3 -9.67 -4.24 4.75
N GLU A 4 -9.43 -5.37 4.08
CA GLU A 4 -9.51 -5.48 2.61
C GLU A 4 -10.84 -4.94 2.07
N GLY A 5 -11.96 -5.19 2.73
CA GLY A 5 -13.27 -4.64 2.34
C GLY A 5 -13.36 -3.10 2.31
N GLY A 6 -12.43 -2.40 2.97
CA GLY A 6 -12.38 -0.93 2.98
C GLY A 6 -11.28 -0.32 2.11
N ILE A 7 -10.24 -1.09 1.76
CA ILE A 7 -9.07 -0.56 1.05
C ILE A 7 -8.80 -1.25 -0.30
N HIS A 8 -9.42 -2.40 -0.58
CA HIS A 8 -9.25 -3.13 -1.83
C HIS A 8 -10.13 -2.51 -2.93
N THR A 9 -9.75 -1.32 -3.38
CA THR A 9 -10.47 -0.57 -4.41
C THR A 9 -9.94 -0.91 -5.80
N PRO A 10 -10.79 -1.26 -6.78
CA PRO A 10 -10.35 -1.50 -8.14
C PRO A 10 -9.91 -0.20 -8.81
N MET A 11 -8.89 -0.29 -9.68
CA MET A 11 -8.43 0.79 -10.55
C MET A 11 -8.70 0.44 -12.00
N ILE A 12 -9.21 1.39 -12.78
CA ILE A 12 -9.35 1.27 -14.23
C ILE A 12 -8.37 2.23 -14.90
N ALA A 13 -7.54 1.69 -15.80
CA ALA A 13 -6.63 2.47 -16.61
C ALA A 13 -7.02 2.41 -18.09
N HIS A 14 -7.23 3.57 -18.71
CA HIS A 14 -7.53 3.69 -20.13
C HIS A 14 -6.48 4.58 -20.82
N TRP A 15 -5.68 3.97 -21.68
CA TRP A 15 -4.66 4.68 -22.46
C TRP A 15 -4.39 3.94 -23.76
N PRO A 16 -5.19 4.22 -24.83
CA PRO A 16 -5.16 3.47 -26.09
C PRO A 16 -3.78 3.36 -26.74
N ASN A 17 -2.96 4.41 -26.64
CA ASN A 17 -1.62 4.44 -27.24
C ASN A 17 -0.53 3.79 -26.38
N GLY A 18 -0.79 3.51 -25.11
CA GLY A 18 0.22 3.00 -24.16
C GLY A 18 -0.09 1.62 -23.59
N ILE A 19 -1.37 1.23 -23.55
CA ILE A 19 -1.83 -0.06 -23.05
C ILE A 19 -2.35 -0.88 -24.23
N LYS A 20 -1.61 -1.93 -24.59
CA LYS A 20 -2.00 -2.78 -25.74
C LYS A 20 -3.05 -3.81 -25.41
N SER A 21 -3.09 -4.30 -24.18
CA SER A 21 -4.02 -5.34 -23.73
C SER A 21 -5.37 -4.71 -23.39
N LYS A 22 -6.33 -4.79 -24.32
CA LYS A 22 -7.70 -4.30 -24.13
C LYS A 22 -8.48 -5.27 -23.25
N GLY A 23 -9.20 -4.75 -22.23
CA GLY A 23 -10.03 -5.56 -21.34
C GLY A 23 -9.26 -6.52 -20.43
N ALA A 24 -7.94 -6.37 -20.29
CA ALA A 24 -7.13 -7.23 -19.42
C ALA A 24 -7.39 -6.88 -17.94
N ILE A 25 -7.42 -7.91 -17.10
CA ILE A 25 -7.45 -7.79 -15.65
C ILE A 25 -6.05 -8.07 -15.11
N SER A 26 -5.56 -7.22 -14.23
CA SER A 26 -4.28 -7.38 -13.55
C SER A 26 -4.47 -7.44 -12.04
N ASN A 27 -3.89 -8.43 -11.40
CA ASN A 27 -3.87 -8.58 -9.95
C ASN A 27 -2.58 -7.98 -9.32
N THR A 28 -1.89 -7.09 -10.02
CA THR A 28 -0.71 -6.41 -9.49
C THR A 28 -1.09 -5.59 -8.27
N LEU A 29 -0.43 -5.85 -7.14
CA LEU A 29 -0.60 -5.06 -5.95
C LEU A 29 -0.16 -3.62 -6.18
N SER A 30 -1.04 -2.68 -5.91
CA SER A 30 -0.80 -1.25 -6.10
C SER A 30 -1.35 -0.43 -4.93
N HIS A 31 -0.91 0.80 -4.84
CA HIS A 31 -1.39 1.75 -3.86
C HIS A 31 -1.61 3.11 -4.52
N LEU A 32 -2.46 3.96 -3.95
CA LEU A 32 -2.77 5.30 -4.49
C LEU A 32 -1.49 6.15 -4.72
N VAL A 33 -0.47 5.95 -3.89
CA VAL A 33 0.83 6.64 -4.02
C VAL A 33 1.59 6.28 -5.31
N ASP A 34 1.21 5.21 -5.99
CA ASP A 34 1.83 4.74 -7.23
C ASP A 34 1.34 5.52 -8.47
N LEU A 35 0.22 6.25 -8.35
CA LEU A 35 -0.37 6.96 -9.50
C LEU A 35 0.56 8.05 -10.02
N MET A 36 1.10 8.90 -9.15
CA MET A 36 1.98 9.98 -9.58
C MET A 36 3.26 9.48 -10.27
N PRO A 37 4.02 8.53 -9.69
CA PRO A 37 5.16 7.93 -10.39
C PRO A 37 4.78 7.30 -11.74
N THR A 38 3.61 6.69 -11.84
CA THR A 38 3.11 6.09 -13.09
C THR A 38 2.84 7.14 -14.16
N ILE A 39 2.17 8.24 -13.81
CA ILE A 39 1.89 9.34 -14.74
C ILE A 39 3.19 9.96 -15.24
N LEU A 40 4.13 10.25 -14.37
CA LEU A 40 5.41 10.84 -14.74
C LEU A 40 6.23 9.91 -15.65
N ASP A 41 6.21 8.61 -15.37
CA ASP A 41 6.89 7.64 -16.21
C ASP A 41 6.21 7.50 -17.58
N ALA A 42 4.89 7.50 -17.62
CA ALA A 42 4.12 7.44 -18.87
C ALA A 42 4.31 8.68 -19.76
N THR A 43 4.38 9.86 -19.15
CA THR A 43 4.53 11.15 -19.84
C THR A 43 5.99 11.53 -20.09
N LYS A 44 6.95 10.79 -19.51
CA LYS A 44 8.39 11.12 -19.55
C LYS A 44 8.74 12.47 -18.92
N VAL A 45 7.85 13.03 -18.11
CA VAL A 45 8.10 14.28 -17.39
C VAL A 45 9.05 14.01 -16.23
N LYS A 46 10.16 14.72 -16.20
CA LYS A 46 11.09 14.72 -15.06
C LYS A 46 10.61 15.74 -14.03
N PRO A 47 10.28 15.31 -12.81
CA PRO A 47 9.89 16.26 -11.78
C PRO A 47 11.08 17.15 -11.38
N GLN A 48 10.79 18.38 -11.02
CA GLN A 48 11.81 19.30 -10.52
C GLN A 48 12.42 18.76 -9.22
N ALA A 49 13.73 18.94 -9.04
CA ALA A 49 14.43 18.52 -7.81
C ALA A 49 13.98 19.32 -6.58
N ASN A 50 13.57 20.58 -6.79
CA ASN A 50 13.13 21.49 -5.74
C ASN A 50 11.72 22.01 -6.04
N SER A 51 10.96 22.30 -5.00
CA SER A 51 9.66 22.94 -5.08
C SER A 51 9.59 24.02 -3.99
N GLY A 52 9.31 25.27 -4.38
CA GLY A 52 9.24 26.38 -3.43
C GLY A 52 10.56 26.64 -2.65
N GLY A 53 11.71 26.38 -3.25
CA GLY A 53 13.02 26.56 -2.61
C GLY A 53 13.44 25.42 -1.65
N LYS A 54 12.59 24.42 -1.46
CA LYS A 54 12.90 23.23 -0.64
C LYS A 54 13.14 21.99 -1.51
N PRO A 55 14.03 21.06 -1.08
CA PRO A 55 14.18 19.77 -1.75
C PRO A 55 12.85 19.04 -1.84
N ARG A 56 12.57 18.45 -2.99
CA ARG A 56 11.35 17.67 -3.18
C ARG A 56 11.36 16.41 -2.31
N ILE A 57 10.26 16.17 -1.60
CA ILE A 57 10.08 14.94 -0.85
C ILE A 57 10.07 13.74 -1.81
N LYS A 58 10.86 12.71 -1.50
CA LYS A 58 10.88 11.47 -2.27
C LYS A 58 9.51 10.79 -2.18
N TRP A 59 8.98 10.40 -3.32
CA TRP A 59 7.74 9.63 -3.36
C TRP A 59 7.93 8.22 -2.84
N ASP A 60 6.94 7.72 -2.14
CA ASP A 60 6.93 6.36 -1.61
C ASP A 60 6.39 5.34 -2.62
N GLY A 61 5.67 5.80 -3.64
CA GLY A 61 5.12 4.97 -4.70
C GLY A 61 6.13 4.58 -5.78
N ARG A 62 5.74 3.60 -6.58
CA ARG A 62 6.48 3.11 -7.75
C ARG A 62 5.63 3.25 -9.02
N SER A 63 6.27 3.31 -10.17
CA SER A 63 5.54 3.29 -11.44
C SER A 63 4.89 1.92 -11.69
N LEU A 64 3.61 1.93 -12.04
CA LEU A 64 2.86 0.76 -12.51
C LEU A 64 2.92 0.61 -14.04
N LEU A 65 3.63 1.49 -14.73
CA LEU A 65 3.72 1.48 -16.19
C LEU A 65 4.17 0.11 -16.76
N PRO A 66 5.16 -0.59 -16.18
CA PRO A 66 5.51 -1.93 -16.64
C PRO A 66 4.33 -2.91 -16.60
N SER A 67 3.56 -2.92 -15.49
CA SER A 67 2.36 -3.78 -15.36
C SER A 67 1.27 -3.41 -16.34
N LEU A 68 1.02 -2.11 -16.54
CA LEU A 68 0.04 -1.61 -17.52
C LEU A 68 0.44 -1.97 -18.98
N GLN A 69 1.72 -2.17 -19.22
CA GLN A 69 2.26 -2.64 -20.51
C GLN A 69 2.36 -4.17 -20.61
N GLY A 70 1.79 -4.92 -19.65
CA GLY A 70 1.79 -6.38 -19.66
C GLY A 70 3.11 -7.02 -19.19
N LYS A 71 4.04 -6.25 -18.61
CA LYS A 71 5.29 -6.78 -18.06
C LYS A 71 5.08 -7.23 -16.62
N LYS A 72 5.70 -8.35 -16.25
CA LYS A 72 5.71 -8.81 -14.86
C LYS A 72 6.46 -7.82 -13.99
N GLN A 73 5.87 -7.45 -12.87
CA GLN A 73 6.46 -6.57 -11.88
C GLN A 73 6.32 -7.22 -10.50
N PRO A 74 7.39 -7.26 -9.67
CA PRO A 74 7.28 -7.82 -8.33
C PRO A 74 6.32 -6.99 -7.48
N ASP A 75 5.65 -7.65 -6.54
CA ASP A 75 4.82 -6.96 -5.56
C ASP A 75 5.67 -6.02 -4.68
N PRO A 76 5.08 -4.93 -4.16
CA PRO A 76 5.77 -4.10 -3.18
C PRO A 76 6.05 -4.93 -1.93
N ALA A 77 7.25 -4.77 -1.36
CA ALA A 77 7.64 -5.48 -0.15
C ALA A 77 6.67 -5.18 1.01
N ILE A 78 6.16 -3.95 1.04
CA ILE A 78 5.26 -3.46 2.09
C ILE A 78 4.25 -2.49 1.48
N LEU A 79 2.98 -2.65 1.84
CA LEU A 79 1.96 -1.63 1.72
C LEU A 79 1.61 -1.12 3.11
N PHE A 80 1.65 0.19 3.29
CA PHE A 80 1.41 0.87 4.56
C PHE A 80 0.14 1.69 4.48
N PHE A 81 -0.73 1.53 5.48
CA PHE A 81 -1.99 2.25 5.57
C PHE A 81 -2.10 2.96 6.92
N HIS A 82 -2.45 4.23 6.87
CA HIS A 82 -2.76 5.02 8.05
C HIS A 82 -3.81 6.08 7.67
N HIS A 83 -5.00 5.94 8.19
CA HIS A 83 -6.09 6.89 8.00
C HIS A 83 -6.81 7.13 9.33
N ALA A 84 -6.79 8.37 9.81
CA ALA A 84 -7.34 8.76 11.12
C ALA A 84 -6.76 7.90 12.26
N LYS A 85 -7.54 6.98 12.80
CA LYS A 85 -7.12 6.06 13.86
C LYS A 85 -6.85 4.64 13.36
N GLY A 86 -7.12 4.39 12.10
CA GLY A 86 -6.89 3.10 11.46
C GLY A 86 -5.42 2.90 11.11
N ARG A 87 -4.95 1.68 11.23
CA ARG A 87 -3.57 1.28 10.98
C ARG A 87 -3.56 -0.08 10.32
N ALA A 88 -2.88 -0.21 9.20
CA ALA A 88 -2.63 -1.52 8.63
C ALA A 88 -1.30 -1.57 7.88
N LEU A 89 -0.81 -2.78 7.70
CA LEU A 89 0.39 -3.08 6.94
C LEU A 89 0.20 -4.42 6.24
N ARG A 90 0.51 -4.46 4.95
CA ARG A 90 0.59 -5.71 4.19
C ARG A 90 2.04 -5.98 3.81
N SER A 91 2.50 -7.20 4.06
CA SER A 91 3.80 -7.70 3.64
C SER A 91 3.65 -9.12 3.08
N GLY A 92 3.78 -9.24 1.77
CA GLY A 92 3.47 -10.47 1.05
C GLY A 92 2.02 -10.94 1.33
N LYS A 93 1.88 -12.16 1.83
CA LYS A 93 0.58 -12.72 2.20
C LYS A 93 0.04 -12.23 3.54
N TRP A 94 0.88 -11.64 4.38
CA TRP A 94 0.48 -11.21 5.71
C TRP A 94 -0.12 -9.81 5.70
N LYS A 95 -1.26 -9.68 6.35
CA LYS A 95 -1.92 -8.40 6.61
C LYS A 95 -2.06 -8.20 8.12
N LEU A 96 -1.52 -7.10 8.61
CA LEU A 96 -1.68 -6.67 9.99
C LEU A 96 -2.66 -5.49 10.01
N VAL A 97 -3.70 -5.54 10.85
CA VAL A 97 -4.71 -4.48 11.01
C VAL A 97 -4.85 -4.12 12.46
N PHE A 98 -4.91 -2.84 12.79
CA PHE A 98 -5.18 -2.37 14.15
C PHE A 98 -6.66 -2.11 14.30
N ASN A 99 -7.34 -3.04 14.96
CA ASN A 99 -8.78 -2.93 15.21
C ASN A 99 -9.05 -1.99 16.40
N ARG A 100 -9.96 -1.06 16.18
CA ARG A 100 -10.46 -0.10 17.18
C ARG A 100 -11.98 -0.10 17.25
N ASP A 101 -12.61 -1.25 17.22
CA ASP A 101 -14.06 -1.33 17.41
C ASP A 101 -14.46 -0.72 18.75
N LYS A 102 -15.50 0.14 18.70
CA LYS A 102 -16.08 0.70 19.91
C LYS A 102 -16.56 -0.43 20.82
N GLY A 103 -15.98 -0.48 22.02
CA GLY A 103 -16.33 -1.50 23.02
C GLY A 103 -15.38 -2.69 23.12
N LYS A 104 -14.40 -2.85 22.22
CA LYS A 104 -13.35 -3.85 22.33
C LYS A 104 -12.00 -3.21 22.69
N LYS A 105 -11.15 -3.96 23.40
CA LYS A 105 -9.78 -3.55 23.62
C LYS A 105 -9.06 -3.47 22.27
N ALA A 106 -8.54 -2.29 21.93
CA ALA A 106 -7.80 -2.09 20.69
C ALA A 106 -6.58 -3.00 20.62
N ASN A 107 -6.46 -3.78 19.58
CA ASN A 107 -5.39 -4.75 19.37
C ASN A 107 -5.06 -4.93 17.89
N TRP A 108 -3.89 -5.52 17.63
CA TRP A 108 -3.52 -5.96 16.31
C TRP A 108 -4.21 -7.29 15.98
N GLU A 109 -4.76 -7.37 14.78
CA GLU A 109 -5.27 -8.57 14.13
C GLU A 109 -4.30 -8.97 13.01
N LEU A 110 -4.12 -10.25 12.75
CA LEU A 110 -3.23 -10.79 11.73
C LEU A 110 -3.98 -11.73 10.80
N TYR A 111 -3.86 -11.51 9.50
CA TYR A 111 -4.52 -12.31 8.47
C TYR A 111 -3.55 -12.87 7.44
N ASP A 112 -3.83 -14.05 6.91
CA ASP A 112 -3.11 -14.67 5.78
C ASP A 112 -3.96 -14.51 4.51
N LEU A 113 -3.75 -13.43 3.76
CA LEU A 113 -4.55 -13.11 2.58
C LEU A 113 -4.43 -14.11 1.43
N ALA A 114 -3.45 -15.01 1.45
CA ALA A 114 -3.36 -16.09 0.47
C ALA A 114 -4.40 -17.19 0.71
N ASN A 115 -4.78 -17.41 1.98
CA ASN A 115 -5.74 -18.44 2.37
C ASN A 115 -7.07 -17.85 2.89
N ASP A 116 -7.06 -16.58 3.28
CA ASP A 116 -8.19 -15.86 3.86
C ASP A 116 -8.25 -14.42 3.30
N PRO A 117 -8.63 -14.25 2.03
CA PRO A 117 -8.68 -12.93 1.41
C PRO A 117 -9.78 -12.01 1.99
N ASN A 118 -10.72 -12.56 2.75
CA ASN A 118 -11.83 -11.82 3.37
C ASN A 118 -11.57 -11.48 4.84
N GLU A 119 -10.39 -11.81 5.38
CA GLU A 119 -9.98 -11.47 6.76
C GLU A 119 -10.98 -11.99 7.82
N ILE A 120 -11.42 -13.25 7.69
CA ILE A 120 -12.40 -13.88 8.59
C ILE A 120 -11.72 -14.43 9.83
N LYS A 121 -10.50 -15.00 9.69
CA LYS A 121 -9.79 -15.71 10.73
C LYS A 121 -8.60 -14.91 11.26
N ASP A 122 -8.76 -14.28 12.42
CA ASP A 122 -7.65 -13.62 13.11
C ASP A 122 -6.62 -14.64 13.64
N LEU A 123 -5.40 -14.55 13.15
CA LEU A 123 -4.26 -15.40 13.50
C LEU A 123 -3.31 -14.78 14.54
N ALA A 124 -3.64 -13.60 15.10
CA ALA A 124 -2.72 -12.86 15.98
C ALA A 124 -2.32 -13.66 17.21
N LYS A 125 -3.25 -14.38 17.82
CA LYS A 125 -2.99 -15.21 19.02
C LYS A 125 -2.05 -16.38 18.75
N VAL A 126 -2.12 -16.98 17.56
CA VAL A 126 -1.31 -18.16 17.20
C VAL A 126 0.02 -17.79 16.54
N ASN A 127 0.17 -16.54 16.10
CA ASN A 127 1.39 -16.03 15.47
C ASN A 127 1.91 -14.72 16.14
N PRO A 128 2.13 -14.66 17.45
CA PRO A 128 2.49 -13.42 18.14
C PRO A 128 3.84 -12.84 17.69
N LYS A 129 4.79 -13.67 17.30
CA LYS A 129 6.09 -13.23 16.75
C LYS A 129 5.92 -12.48 15.44
N GLN A 130 5.03 -12.94 14.56
CA GLN A 130 4.75 -12.28 13.29
C GLN A 130 4.03 -10.94 13.51
N VAL A 131 3.08 -10.88 14.44
CA VAL A 131 2.43 -9.62 14.85
C VAL A 131 3.45 -8.61 15.31
N GLN A 132 4.36 -8.99 16.24
CA GLN A 132 5.39 -8.10 16.75
C GLN A 132 6.35 -7.60 15.66
N ALA A 133 6.75 -8.47 14.74
CA ALA A 133 7.63 -8.11 13.64
C ALA A 133 6.98 -7.06 12.72
N LEU A 134 5.73 -7.30 12.30
CA LEU A 134 5.01 -6.38 11.42
C LEU A 134 4.62 -5.06 12.12
N ALA A 135 4.26 -5.11 13.40
CA ALA A 135 3.97 -3.92 14.20
C ALA A 135 5.20 -3.00 14.32
N LYS A 136 6.39 -3.57 14.57
CA LYS A 136 7.64 -2.79 14.58
C LYS A 136 7.92 -2.11 13.23
N ILE A 137 7.67 -2.80 12.12
CA ILE A 137 7.82 -2.22 10.78
C ILE A 137 6.83 -1.06 10.59
N TRP A 138 5.56 -1.25 11.00
CA TRP A 138 4.54 -0.22 10.92
C TRP A 138 4.94 1.03 11.73
N GLU A 139 5.35 0.85 12.99
CA GLU A 139 5.76 1.93 13.89
C GLU A 139 7.00 2.69 13.37
N ALA A 140 7.98 1.97 12.85
CA ALA A 140 9.16 2.59 12.24
C ALA A 140 8.79 3.46 11.04
N ARG A 141 7.86 2.99 10.20
CA ARG A 141 7.38 3.74 9.04
C ARG A 141 6.57 4.97 9.44
N GLU A 142 5.70 4.85 10.42
CA GLU A 142 4.91 5.97 10.96
C GLU A 142 5.83 7.09 11.43
N LYS A 143 6.87 6.77 12.21
CA LYS A 143 7.85 7.76 12.69
C LYS A 143 8.48 8.55 11.55
N VAL A 144 8.88 7.88 10.46
CA VAL A 144 9.45 8.54 9.27
C VAL A 144 8.44 9.45 8.60
N LEU A 145 7.18 9.02 8.46
CA LEU A 145 6.13 9.82 7.81
C LEU A 145 5.75 11.04 8.65
N VAL A 146 5.63 10.88 9.97
CA VAL A 146 5.35 11.99 10.90
C VAL A 146 6.48 13.02 10.91
N SER A 147 7.74 12.59 10.82
CA SER A 147 8.86 13.53 10.75
C SER A 147 8.84 14.38 9.47
N ARG A 148 8.46 13.78 8.32
CA ARG A 148 8.35 14.49 7.04
C ARG A 148 7.24 15.55 7.01
N GLY A 149 6.21 15.42 7.84
CA GLY A 149 5.10 16.37 7.91
C GLY A 149 5.36 17.57 8.82
N LYS A 150 6.53 17.64 9.46
CA LYS A 150 6.94 18.75 10.33
C LYS A 150 7.89 19.74 9.66
N ASP A 151 8.37 19.45 8.47
CA ASP A 151 9.24 20.28 7.64
C ASP A 151 8.41 21.09 6.61
#